data_c8cd9f71550a7410444a76140534fb59
#
_entry.id   c8cd9f71550a7410444a76140534fb59
#
_cell.length_a   1.000
_cell.length_b   1.000
_cell.length_c   1.000
_cell.angle_alpha   90.00
_cell.angle_beta   90.00
_cell.angle_gamma   90.00
#
_symmetry.space_group_name_H-M   'P 1'
#
loop_
_entity.id
_entity.type
_entity.pdbx_description
1 polymer ?
#
loop_
_entity_poly.entity_id
_entity_poly.type
_entity_poly.pdbx_seq_one_letter_code
_entity_poly.pdbx_strand_id
1 'polypeptide(L)'
;MTVISSDIDRDSETFKTNTINNKGLIDALYDRSAKTREGGSQAARERHTGKGKLLPRDRIQLLLDAGSPFLEIGTLAANGMYNDEAPGAGIITGMGRVSGREVMIVANDATVKGGAYFPVTVKKHLRAQEIAMQNRLPCIYLVDSGGANLPHQAEVFPDRDHFGAIFYNQAQMSAEGIPQIACVMGSCTAGGAYVPAMSDETVIVRNQGTIFLAGPPLVKAATGEIISAEELGGAETHGRRSGVVDHVAENDEHALLLVRDIVASLNSVKSVDIDIQAPRPPKLDPEDLGGIIPEDVRSPYDVREVIGRIVDGSELHEFKPLYGATLVCGFARIWGMPVAIIANNGVLFSESALKGAHFIELACQRRVPLLFLQNISGFMVGGRYEAGGIAKDGAKLVTAVATATVPKVTVIIGGSFGAGNYGMCGRAYRPRFLFTWPNSRISVMGGEQAASVLATIRRDAIEARGESWPVEDEEAFKAPIRAGYEAEGNPYYATARLWDDGIIDPRQTRDVLGLAFSACLNAPIPKGPRFGVFRM
;
A
#
# COMPACT_ATOMS: atom_id res chain seq x y z
N MET A 1 1.71 28.87 -13.32
CA MET A 1 0.89 27.65 -13.51
C MET A 1 -0.42 28.06 -14.12
N THR A 2 -0.99 27.24 -14.98
CA THR A 2 -2.29 27.51 -15.62
C THR A 2 -3.36 26.79 -14.83
N VAL A 3 -4.50 27.47 -14.56
CA VAL A 3 -5.66 26.83 -13.94
C VAL A 3 -6.30 25.90 -14.96
N ILE A 4 -6.53 24.66 -14.59
CA ILE A 4 -7.23 23.68 -15.41
C ILE A 4 -8.70 24.11 -15.52
N SER A 5 -9.20 24.25 -16.75
CA SER A 5 -10.63 24.38 -17.03
C SER A 5 -11.27 22.98 -17.03
N SER A 6 -12.53 22.92 -16.67
CA SER A 6 -13.33 21.70 -16.72
C SER A 6 -14.44 21.85 -17.76
N ASP A 7 -14.57 20.84 -18.61
CA ASP A 7 -15.61 20.80 -19.66
C ASP A 7 -16.72 19.76 -19.31
N ILE A 8 -16.79 19.33 -18.04
CA ILE A 8 -17.80 18.35 -17.63
C ILE A 8 -19.20 18.96 -17.65
N ASP A 9 -20.14 18.20 -18.20
CA ASP A 9 -21.58 18.48 -18.13
C ASP A 9 -22.21 17.57 -17.06
N ARG A 10 -22.50 18.15 -15.87
CA ARG A 10 -23.12 17.43 -14.72
C ARG A 10 -24.57 16.99 -15.03
N ASP A 11 -25.23 17.59 -16.01
CA ASP A 11 -26.59 17.26 -16.39
C ASP A 11 -26.67 16.14 -17.43
N SER A 12 -25.55 15.76 -18.03
CA SER A 12 -25.49 14.67 -19.01
C SER A 12 -25.85 13.32 -18.39
N GLU A 13 -26.51 12.46 -19.17
CA GLU A 13 -26.86 11.10 -18.73
C GLU A 13 -25.61 10.26 -18.43
N THR A 14 -24.52 10.47 -19.16
CA THR A 14 -23.24 9.78 -18.90
C THR A 14 -22.70 10.12 -17.51
N PHE A 15 -22.66 11.41 -17.15
CA PHE A 15 -22.19 11.86 -15.85
C PHE A 15 -23.05 11.29 -14.71
N LYS A 16 -24.37 11.30 -14.84
CA LYS A 16 -25.29 10.76 -13.86
C LYS A 16 -25.15 9.24 -13.69
N THR A 17 -25.04 8.51 -14.80
CA THR A 17 -24.82 7.07 -14.79
C THR A 17 -23.51 6.70 -14.10
N ASN A 18 -22.41 7.37 -14.47
CA ASN A 18 -21.12 7.18 -13.84
C ASN A 18 -21.18 7.46 -12.33
N THR A 19 -21.86 8.55 -11.92
CA THR A 19 -22.03 8.91 -10.50
C THR A 19 -22.72 7.80 -9.72
N ILE A 20 -23.79 7.22 -10.27
CA ILE A 20 -24.53 6.11 -9.63
C ILE A 20 -23.63 4.88 -9.49
N ASN A 21 -22.93 4.50 -10.56
CA ASN A 21 -22.06 3.32 -10.58
C ASN A 21 -20.88 3.48 -9.59
N ASN A 22 -20.19 4.61 -9.63
CA ASN A 22 -19.07 4.87 -8.72
C ASN A 22 -19.51 4.98 -7.26
N LYS A 23 -20.72 5.54 -7.00
CA LYS A 23 -21.29 5.52 -5.65
C LYS A 23 -21.45 4.08 -5.15
N GLY A 24 -21.99 3.17 -5.97
CA GLY A 24 -22.11 1.74 -5.61
C GLY A 24 -20.76 1.09 -5.29
N LEU A 25 -19.71 1.41 -6.07
CA LEU A 25 -18.34 0.90 -5.81
C LEU A 25 -17.77 1.46 -4.50
N ILE A 26 -18.00 2.73 -4.21
CA ILE A 26 -17.56 3.38 -2.98
C ILE A 26 -18.30 2.83 -1.77
N ASP A 27 -19.62 2.69 -1.84
CA ASP A 27 -20.44 2.10 -0.77
C ASP A 27 -19.95 0.68 -0.45
N ALA A 28 -19.70 -0.16 -1.48
CA ALA A 28 -19.15 -1.50 -1.31
C ALA A 28 -17.74 -1.51 -0.66
N LEU A 29 -16.92 -0.50 -0.94
CA LEU A 29 -15.62 -0.34 -0.29
C LEU A 29 -15.77 -0.04 1.20
N TYR A 30 -16.65 0.87 1.56
CA TYR A 30 -16.90 1.24 2.95
C TYR A 30 -17.50 0.08 3.75
N ASP A 31 -18.46 -0.67 3.19
CA ASP A 31 -19.06 -1.84 3.84
C ASP A 31 -18.02 -2.93 4.14
N ARG A 32 -17.17 -3.26 3.14
CA ARG A 32 -16.08 -4.23 3.33
C ARG A 32 -15.07 -3.76 4.36
N SER A 33 -14.70 -2.47 4.31
CA SER A 33 -13.75 -1.87 5.24
C SER A 33 -14.31 -1.84 6.66
N ALA A 34 -15.59 -1.51 6.85
CA ALA A 34 -16.26 -1.52 8.14
C ALA A 34 -16.26 -2.94 8.74
N LYS A 35 -16.65 -3.94 7.96
CA LYS A 35 -16.63 -5.36 8.37
C LYS A 35 -15.22 -5.81 8.77
N THR A 36 -14.21 -5.48 7.98
CA THR A 36 -12.81 -5.84 8.29
C THR A 36 -12.30 -5.17 9.57
N ARG A 37 -12.70 -3.91 9.81
CA ARG A 37 -12.32 -3.15 11.01
C ARG A 37 -12.91 -3.70 12.30
N GLU A 38 -13.91 -4.54 12.26
CA GLU A 38 -14.41 -5.25 13.44
C GLU A 38 -13.37 -6.23 14.02
N GLY A 39 -12.46 -6.74 13.19
CA GLY A 39 -11.46 -7.72 13.60
C GLY A 39 -12.07 -9.11 13.79
N GLY A 40 -11.75 -9.77 14.90
CA GLY A 40 -12.26 -11.10 15.22
C GLY A 40 -13.75 -11.15 15.58
N SER A 41 -14.28 -12.34 15.78
CA SER A 41 -15.69 -12.55 16.16
C SER A 41 -16.05 -11.79 17.44
N GLN A 42 -17.35 -11.49 17.62
CA GLN A 42 -17.85 -10.82 18.82
C GLN A 42 -17.38 -11.55 20.10
N ALA A 43 -17.50 -12.87 20.16
CA ALA A 43 -17.05 -13.66 21.31
C ALA A 43 -15.54 -13.54 21.55
N ALA A 44 -14.72 -13.38 20.50
CA ALA A 44 -13.28 -13.17 20.63
C ALA A 44 -12.97 -11.77 21.18
N ARG A 45 -13.68 -10.74 20.70
CA ARG A 45 -13.57 -9.35 21.20
C ARG A 45 -13.99 -9.24 22.67
N GLU A 46 -15.13 -9.83 23.05
CA GLU A 46 -15.62 -9.84 24.43
C GLU A 46 -14.63 -10.56 25.37
N ARG A 47 -14.04 -11.68 24.94
CA ARG A 47 -13.02 -12.39 25.71
C ARG A 47 -11.73 -11.57 25.84
N HIS A 48 -11.38 -10.78 24.84
CA HIS A 48 -10.22 -9.89 24.86
C HIS A 48 -10.43 -8.75 25.85
N THR A 49 -11.53 -8.01 25.73
CA THR A 49 -11.87 -6.87 26.60
C THR A 49 -12.20 -7.32 28.02
N GLY A 50 -12.79 -8.50 28.21
CA GLY A 50 -13.03 -9.11 29.52
C GLY A 50 -11.77 -9.41 30.33
N LYS A 51 -10.59 -9.34 29.70
CA LYS A 51 -9.27 -9.43 30.37
C LYS A 51 -8.71 -8.06 30.72
N GLY A 52 -9.45 -6.98 30.55
CA GLY A 52 -9.00 -5.61 30.79
C GLY A 52 -8.12 -5.04 29.66
N LYS A 53 -8.13 -5.65 28.47
CA LYS A 53 -7.36 -5.18 27.32
C LYS A 53 -8.20 -4.26 26.42
N LEU A 54 -7.57 -3.24 25.87
CA LEU A 54 -8.16 -2.44 24.79
C LEU A 54 -8.12 -3.21 23.47
N LEU A 55 -9.12 -2.96 22.61
CA LEU A 55 -9.06 -3.45 21.23
C LEU A 55 -7.90 -2.79 20.46
N PRO A 56 -7.32 -3.45 19.45
CA PRO A 56 -6.14 -2.89 18.75
C PRO A 56 -6.37 -1.50 18.14
N ARG A 57 -7.58 -1.23 17.64
CA ARG A 57 -7.92 0.09 17.08
C ARG A 57 -8.03 1.17 18.15
N ASP A 58 -8.54 0.82 19.34
CA ASP A 58 -8.60 1.73 20.48
C ASP A 58 -7.19 2.05 20.99
N ARG A 59 -6.30 1.05 21.03
CA ARG A 59 -4.86 1.24 21.33
C ARG A 59 -4.23 2.25 20.37
N ILE A 60 -4.45 2.10 19.05
CA ILE A 60 -3.92 3.01 18.04
C ILE A 60 -4.51 4.42 18.24
N GLN A 61 -5.82 4.55 18.44
CA GLN A 61 -6.48 5.83 18.63
C GLN A 61 -5.94 6.58 19.85
N LEU A 62 -5.70 5.89 20.96
CA LEU A 62 -5.13 6.51 22.18
C LEU A 62 -3.64 6.83 22.03
N LEU A 63 -2.92 6.09 21.21
CA LEU A 63 -1.51 6.34 20.94
C LEU A 63 -1.30 7.59 20.09
N LEU A 64 -2.19 7.84 19.13
CA LEU A 64 -2.09 8.97 18.20
C LEU A 64 -2.32 10.32 18.91
N ASP A 65 -1.73 11.37 18.37
CA ASP A 65 -2.02 12.74 18.77
C ASP A 65 -3.48 13.08 18.45
N ALA A 66 -4.10 13.87 19.30
CA ALA A 66 -5.47 14.34 19.09
C ALA A 66 -5.62 15.03 17.72
N GLY A 67 -6.58 14.58 16.92
CA GLY A 67 -6.81 15.07 15.57
C GLY A 67 -5.80 14.61 14.51
N SER A 68 -4.86 13.73 14.88
CA SER A 68 -3.98 13.10 13.86
C SER A 68 -4.78 12.17 12.97
N PRO A 69 -4.71 12.30 11.64
CA PRO A 69 -5.20 11.26 10.74
C PRO A 69 -4.35 9.99 10.90
N PHE A 70 -4.96 8.85 10.62
CA PHE A 70 -4.28 7.56 10.52
C PHE A 70 -4.42 7.02 9.10
N LEU A 71 -3.33 7.02 8.34
CA LEU A 71 -3.29 6.42 7.00
C LEU A 71 -3.03 4.92 7.16
N GLU A 72 -4.11 4.15 7.22
CA GLU A 72 -4.06 2.69 7.33
C GLU A 72 -3.59 2.06 6.01
N ILE A 73 -2.65 1.13 6.09
CA ILE A 73 -2.07 0.40 4.96
C ILE A 73 -2.63 -1.02 4.93
N GLY A 74 -3.15 -1.43 3.76
CA GLY A 74 -3.65 -2.78 3.54
C GLY A 74 -4.85 -3.15 4.43
N THR A 75 -5.81 -2.25 4.61
CA THR A 75 -7.02 -2.50 5.42
C THR A 75 -7.72 -3.79 5.02
N LEU A 76 -7.84 -4.07 3.72
CA LEU A 76 -8.50 -5.25 3.16
C LEU A 76 -7.54 -6.41 2.85
N ALA A 77 -6.33 -6.43 3.44
CA ALA A 77 -5.43 -7.56 3.29
C ALA A 77 -6.11 -8.86 3.75
N ALA A 78 -5.91 -9.95 3.01
CA ALA A 78 -6.52 -11.26 3.19
C ALA A 78 -8.05 -11.33 2.99
N ASN A 79 -8.71 -10.28 2.47
CA ASN A 79 -10.16 -10.33 2.16
C ASN A 79 -10.47 -11.45 1.15
N GLY A 80 -11.39 -12.34 1.49
CA GLY A 80 -11.73 -13.53 0.68
C GLY A 80 -10.63 -14.62 0.66
N MET A 81 -9.60 -14.53 1.50
CA MET A 81 -8.57 -15.55 1.67
C MET A 81 -8.76 -16.28 3.01
N TYR A 82 -8.20 -17.50 3.12
CA TYR A 82 -8.24 -18.29 4.35
C TYR A 82 -9.66 -18.46 4.93
N ASN A 83 -10.68 -18.63 4.06
CA ASN A 83 -12.10 -18.70 4.44
C ASN A 83 -12.57 -17.49 5.29
N ASP A 84 -12.03 -16.31 5.01
CA ASP A 84 -12.26 -15.06 5.77
C ASP A 84 -11.92 -15.15 7.28
N GLU A 85 -11.05 -16.08 7.66
CA GLU A 85 -10.64 -16.25 9.06
C GLU A 85 -9.59 -15.24 9.55
N ALA A 86 -8.99 -14.47 8.64
CA ALA A 86 -7.93 -13.50 8.93
C ALA A 86 -8.27 -12.09 8.41
N PRO A 87 -9.36 -11.44 8.86
CA PRO A 87 -9.72 -10.10 8.42
C PRO A 87 -8.57 -9.11 8.68
N GLY A 88 -8.27 -8.27 7.67
CA GLY A 88 -7.14 -7.35 7.73
C GLY A 88 -5.77 -8.03 7.93
N ALA A 89 -5.69 -9.34 7.62
CA ALA A 89 -4.54 -10.20 7.88
C ALA A 89 -4.17 -10.33 9.37
N GLY A 90 -5.11 -10.08 10.30
CA GLY A 90 -4.87 -10.16 11.75
C GLY A 90 -3.85 -9.15 12.29
N ILE A 91 -3.57 -8.09 11.53
CA ILE A 91 -2.62 -7.06 11.91
C ILE A 91 -3.04 -5.70 11.33
N ILE A 92 -2.93 -4.63 12.09
CA ILE A 92 -3.20 -3.28 11.64
C ILE A 92 -1.88 -2.57 11.42
N THR A 93 -1.68 -1.99 10.25
CA THR A 93 -0.49 -1.23 9.90
C THR A 93 -0.88 0.13 9.33
N GLY A 94 -0.13 1.16 9.65
CA GLY A 94 -0.43 2.49 9.12
C GLY A 94 0.45 3.56 9.74
N MET A 95 0.26 4.78 9.27
CA MET A 95 1.03 5.93 9.71
C MET A 95 0.13 6.97 10.37
N GLY A 96 0.66 7.57 11.41
CA GLY A 96 0.01 8.68 12.11
C GLY A 96 1.02 9.48 12.91
N ARG A 97 0.55 10.45 13.68
CA ARG A 97 1.42 11.29 14.48
C ARG A 97 1.34 10.90 15.95
N VAL A 98 2.50 10.70 16.55
CA VAL A 98 2.66 10.42 17.98
C VAL A 98 3.67 11.41 18.54
N SER A 99 3.29 12.16 19.55
CA SER A 99 4.14 13.20 20.17
C SER A 99 4.78 14.14 19.14
N GLY A 100 3.98 14.56 18.14
CA GLY A 100 4.41 15.47 17.07
C GLY A 100 5.21 14.82 15.93
N ARG A 101 5.53 13.53 15.98
CA ARG A 101 6.33 12.82 14.97
C ARG A 101 5.47 11.86 14.16
N GLU A 102 5.73 11.79 12.85
CA GLU A 102 5.14 10.77 11.98
C GLU A 102 5.84 9.43 12.25
N VAL A 103 5.05 8.41 12.52
CA VAL A 103 5.53 7.07 12.88
C VAL A 103 4.80 6.00 12.07
N MET A 104 5.42 4.84 11.89
CA MET A 104 4.78 3.62 11.43
C MET A 104 4.31 2.83 12.64
N ILE A 105 3.03 2.46 12.66
CA ILE A 105 2.42 1.62 13.70
C ILE A 105 2.13 0.26 13.11
N VAL A 106 2.52 -0.79 13.85
CA VAL A 106 2.25 -2.21 13.54
C VAL A 106 1.61 -2.82 14.77
N ALA A 107 0.31 -3.11 14.71
CA ALA A 107 -0.46 -3.60 15.86
C ALA A 107 -1.07 -4.97 15.55
N ASN A 108 -0.73 -5.99 16.34
CA ASN A 108 -1.37 -7.29 16.23
C ASN A 108 -2.83 -7.23 16.69
N ASP A 109 -3.71 -7.95 15.99
CA ASP A 109 -5.08 -8.17 16.43
C ASP A 109 -5.25 -9.57 17.02
N ALA A 110 -5.10 -9.67 18.35
CA ALA A 110 -5.25 -10.93 19.06
C ALA A 110 -6.70 -11.47 19.03
N THR A 111 -7.69 -10.68 18.62
CA THR A 111 -9.07 -11.16 18.41
C THR A 111 -9.18 -12.02 17.17
N VAL A 112 -8.24 -11.88 16.23
CA VAL A 112 -8.12 -12.66 14.99
C VAL A 112 -7.13 -13.81 15.23
N LYS A 113 -7.65 -15.02 15.42
CA LYS A 113 -6.83 -16.25 15.63
C LYS A 113 -5.68 -16.09 16.65
N GLY A 114 -5.90 -15.31 17.71
CA GLY A 114 -4.89 -15.07 18.74
C GLY A 114 -3.67 -14.27 18.27
N GLY A 115 -3.81 -13.45 17.22
CA GLY A 115 -2.72 -12.69 16.62
C GLY A 115 -1.71 -13.57 15.87
N ALA A 116 -2.12 -14.74 15.38
CA ALA A 116 -1.26 -15.64 14.61
C ALA A 116 -0.92 -15.05 13.23
N TYR A 117 0.33 -15.24 12.80
CA TYR A 117 0.83 -14.78 11.50
C TYR A 117 0.52 -15.78 10.40
N PHE A 118 -0.38 -15.42 9.50
CA PHE A 118 -0.59 -16.06 8.20
C PHE A 118 0.45 -15.55 7.17
N PRO A 119 0.58 -16.17 5.99
CA PRO A 119 1.49 -15.68 4.95
C PRO A 119 1.26 -14.20 4.58
N VAL A 120 -0.01 -13.77 4.44
CA VAL A 120 -0.33 -12.37 4.16
C VAL A 120 -0.08 -11.46 5.36
N THR A 121 -0.17 -11.96 6.61
CA THR A 121 0.21 -11.19 7.81
C THR A 121 1.69 -10.82 7.78
N VAL A 122 2.56 -11.79 7.45
CA VAL A 122 4.00 -11.56 7.27
C VAL A 122 4.24 -10.52 6.18
N LYS A 123 3.62 -10.69 5.01
CA LYS A 123 3.74 -9.76 3.89
C LYS A 123 3.32 -8.35 4.26
N LYS A 124 2.25 -8.20 5.03
CA LYS A 124 1.76 -6.88 5.50
C LYS A 124 2.72 -6.23 6.48
N HIS A 125 3.27 -7.00 7.42
CA HIS A 125 4.28 -6.51 8.37
C HIS A 125 5.54 -6.05 7.62
N LEU A 126 6.06 -6.88 6.72
CA LEU A 126 7.22 -6.56 5.88
C LEU A 126 6.97 -5.30 5.04
N ARG A 127 5.76 -5.12 4.51
CA ARG A 127 5.42 -3.90 3.77
C ARG A 127 5.42 -2.67 4.66
N ALA A 128 4.91 -2.75 5.88
CA ALA A 128 4.99 -1.66 6.84
C ALA A 128 6.44 -1.27 7.16
N GLN A 129 7.30 -2.26 7.38
CA GLN A 129 8.74 -2.02 7.60
C GLN A 129 9.42 -1.43 6.36
N GLU A 130 9.09 -1.89 5.15
CA GLU A 130 9.61 -1.32 3.90
C GLU A 130 9.25 0.17 3.78
N ILE A 131 7.98 0.52 4.05
CA ILE A 131 7.54 1.93 4.06
C ILE A 131 8.30 2.73 5.12
N ALA A 132 8.43 2.19 6.33
CA ALA A 132 9.15 2.84 7.41
C ALA A 132 10.63 3.07 7.07
N MET A 133 11.31 2.08 6.54
CA MET A 133 12.71 2.15 6.11
C MET A 133 12.91 3.21 5.01
N GLN A 134 12.09 3.15 3.96
CA GLN A 134 12.20 4.08 2.83
C GLN A 134 11.92 5.53 3.21
N ASN A 135 11.10 5.74 4.22
CA ASN A 135 10.66 7.06 4.67
C ASN A 135 11.29 7.48 6.01
N ARG A 136 12.16 6.64 6.60
CA ARG A 136 12.83 6.86 7.90
C ARG A 136 11.84 7.16 9.03
N LEU A 137 10.74 6.42 9.09
CA LEU A 137 9.72 6.56 10.12
C LEU A 137 10.06 5.67 11.33
N PRO A 138 10.08 6.18 12.55
CA PRO A 138 10.14 5.34 13.74
C PRO A 138 9.02 4.30 13.71
N CYS A 139 9.33 3.04 14.08
CA CYS A 139 8.36 1.96 14.14
C CYS A 139 7.88 1.74 15.58
N ILE A 140 6.57 1.63 15.75
CA ILE A 140 5.93 1.26 17.02
C ILE A 140 5.20 -0.06 16.80
N TYR A 141 5.62 -1.10 17.53
CA TYR A 141 5.04 -2.43 17.51
C TYR A 141 4.15 -2.63 18.74
N LEU A 142 2.83 -2.70 18.57
CA LEU A 142 1.89 -3.07 19.63
C LEU A 142 1.68 -4.59 19.56
N VAL A 143 2.42 -5.31 20.39
CA VAL A 143 2.58 -6.77 20.26
C VAL A 143 1.55 -7.51 21.11
N ASP A 144 0.76 -8.34 20.46
CA ASP A 144 -0.17 -9.30 21.10
C ASP A 144 -0.38 -10.48 20.12
N SER A 145 0.63 -11.38 20.05
CA SER A 145 0.73 -12.40 19.01
C SER A 145 1.05 -13.78 19.53
N GLY A 146 0.32 -14.78 19.04
CA GLY A 146 0.61 -16.20 19.26
C GLY A 146 1.75 -16.77 18.41
N GLY A 147 2.42 -15.96 17.56
CA GLY A 147 3.48 -16.41 16.67
C GLY A 147 2.98 -16.91 15.31
N ALA A 148 3.73 -17.75 14.63
CA ALA A 148 3.41 -18.26 13.29
C ALA A 148 2.16 -19.16 13.29
N ASN A 149 1.32 -19.02 12.25
CA ASN A 149 0.21 -19.94 12.01
C ASN A 149 0.76 -21.31 11.57
N LEU A 150 0.71 -22.31 12.45
CA LEU A 150 1.33 -23.61 12.24
C LEU A 150 0.82 -24.38 11.01
N PRO A 151 -0.48 -24.36 10.65
CA PRO A 151 -0.95 -25.00 9.44
C PRO A 151 -0.32 -24.44 8.14
N HIS A 152 0.13 -23.18 8.15
CA HIS A 152 0.76 -22.50 7.01
C HIS A 152 2.28 -22.32 7.20
N GLN A 153 2.92 -23.08 8.08
CA GLN A 153 4.32 -22.86 8.48
C GLN A 153 5.30 -22.84 7.28
N ALA A 154 5.05 -23.62 6.25
CA ALA A 154 5.90 -23.68 5.06
C ALA A 154 5.89 -22.37 4.26
N GLU A 155 4.79 -21.60 4.32
CA GLU A 155 4.61 -20.32 3.64
C GLU A 155 4.90 -19.12 4.56
N VAL A 156 5.24 -19.37 5.83
CA VAL A 156 5.48 -18.33 6.84
C VAL A 156 6.94 -18.29 7.27
N PHE A 157 7.64 -19.43 7.35
CA PHE A 157 8.90 -19.54 8.08
C PHE A 157 10.16 -19.57 7.20
N PRO A 158 10.31 -20.46 6.17
CA PRO A 158 11.63 -20.85 5.69
C PRO A 158 12.28 -19.95 4.65
N ASP A 159 11.54 -19.05 4.00
CA ASP A 159 12.04 -18.28 2.85
C ASP A 159 12.51 -16.88 3.24
N ARG A 160 13.18 -16.22 2.28
CA ARG A 160 13.78 -14.90 2.42
C ARG A 160 12.79 -13.82 2.90
N ASP A 161 11.60 -13.76 2.29
CA ASP A 161 10.58 -12.74 2.58
C ASP A 161 9.48 -13.29 3.51
N HIS A 162 9.89 -14.19 4.42
CA HIS A 162 9.08 -14.80 5.44
C HIS A 162 9.33 -14.17 6.83
N PHE A 163 8.86 -14.83 7.87
CA PHE A 163 8.83 -14.30 9.24
C PHE A 163 10.20 -13.81 9.74
N GLY A 164 11.30 -14.51 9.38
CA GLY A 164 12.66 -14.12 9.74
C GLY A 164 13.08 -12.76 9.18
N ALA A 165 12.54 -12.33 8.02
CA ALA A 165 12.84 -11.04 7.43
C ALA A 165 12.34 -9.86 8.29
N ILE A 166 11.31 -10.06 9.13
CA ILE A 166 10.83 -9.04 10.07
C ILE A 166 11.95 -8.62 11.02
N PHE A 167 12.66 -9.58 11.59
CA PHE A 167 13.76 -9.35 12.55
C PHE A 167 14.99 -8.79 11.86
N TYR A 168 15.29 -9.30 10.66
CA TYR A 168 16.38 -8.77 9.85
C TYR A 168 16.16 -7.28 9.53
N ASN A 169 14.98 -6.92 9.07
CA ASN A 169 14.62 -5.52 8.76
C ASN A 169 14.66 -4.65 10.01
N GLN A 170 14.16 -5.14 11.15
CA GLN A 170 14.19 -4.42 12.42
C GLN A 170 15.62 -4.08 12.84
N ALA A 171 16.54 -5.05 12.77
CA ALA A 171 17.96 -4.84 13.08
C ALA A 171 18.61 -3.85 12.09
N GLN A 172 18.32 -3.94 10.79
CA GLN A 172 18.84 -3.01 9.79
C GLN A 172 18.33 -1.58 10.01
N MET A 173 17.03 -1.43 10.30
CA MET A 173 16.44 -0.11 10.57
C MET A 173 17.06 0.54 11.82
N SER A 174 17.21 -0.22 12.90
CA SER A 174 17.90 0.26 14.11
C SER A 174 19.34 0.69 13.79
N ALA A 175 20.09 -0.13 13.05
CA ALA A 175 21.47 0.20 12.63
C ALA A 175 21.55 1.46 11.75
N GLU A 176 20.50 1.77 10.99
CA GLU A 176 20.36 3.00 10.19
C GLU A 176 19.85 4.20 11.02
N GLY A 177 19.62 4.03 12.31
CA GLY A 177 19.10 5.07 13.21
C GLY A 177 17.61 5.37 13.00
N ILE A 178 16.84 4.38 12.56
CA ILE A 178 15.37 4.43 12.51
C ILE A 178 14.85 3.76 13.78
N PRO A 179 14.30 4.49 14.75
CA PRO A 179 13.92 3.97 16.06
C PRO A 179 12.90 2.83 15.98
N GLN A 180 13.13 1.78 16.78
CA GLN A 180 12.29 0.59 16.91
C GLN A 180 11.77 0.53 18.34
N ILE A 181 10.46 0.68 18.54
CA ILE A 181 9.81 0.74 19.86
C ILE A 181 8.78 -0.37 19.94
N ALA A 182 8.87 -1.24 20.94
CA ALA A 182 7.88 -2.28 21.16
C ALA A 182 7.06 -2.03 22.44
N CYS A 183 5.78 -2.36 22.36
CA CYS A 183 4.87 -2.37 23.52
C CYS A 183 4.19 -3.75 23.59
N VAL A 184 4.56 -4.55 24.56
CA VAL A 184 4.05 -5.92 24.76
C VAL A 184 2.78 -5.87 25.59
N MET A 185 1.64 -5.96 24.92
CA MET A 185 0.30 -5.80 25.50
C MET A 185 -0.46 -7.14 25.56
N GLY A 186 0.26 -8.22 25.36
CA GLY A 186 -0.28 -9.57 25.39
C GLY A 186 0.79 -10.63 25.17
N SER A 187 0.38 -11.77 24.63
CA SER A 187 1.32 -12.87 24.36
C SER A 187 2.35 -12.48 23.31
N CYS A 188 3.59 -12.86 23.54
CA CYS A 188 4.68 -12.73 22.57
C CYS A 188 5.52 -14.01 22.63
N THR A 189 5.18 -14.98 21.77
CA THR A 189 5.66 -16.36 21.89
C THR A 189 6.51 -16.76 20.68
N ALA A 190 7.47 -17.65 20.91
CA ALA A 190 8.36 -18.23 19.92
C ALA A 190 9.14 -17.17 19.14
N GLY A 191 9.17 -17.24 17.80
CA GLY A 191 9.85 -16.23 16.98
C GLY A 191 9.36 -14.80 17.21
N GLY A 192 8.07 -14.62 17.56
CA GLY A 192 7.51 -13.30 17.88
C GLY A 192 8.20 -12.60 19.06
N ALA A 193 8.82 -13.36 19.97
CA ALA A 193 9.57 -12.82 21.12
C ALA A 193 10.76 -11.93 20.69
N TYR A 194 11.25 -12.09 19.47
CA TYR A 194 12.33 -11.26 18.96
C TYR A 194 11.89 -9.84 18.60
N VAL A 195 10.61 -9.59 18.30
CA VAL A 195 10.13 -8.22 18.02
C VAL A 195 10.45 -7.29 19.20
N PRO A 196 9.99 -7.55 20.44
CA PRO A 196 10.36 -6.70 21.57
C PRO A 196 11.84 -6.84 21.96
N ALA A 197 12.44 -8.03 21.90
CA ALA A 197 13.81 -8.26 22.34
C ALA A 197 14.87 -7.58 21.43
N MET A 198 14.51 -7.20 20.21
CA MET A 198 15.36 -6.52 19.25
C MET A 198 14.94 -5.07 19.01
N SER A 199 13.94 -4.57 19.72
CA SER A 199 13.59 -3.15 19.72
C SER A 199 14.60 -2.33 20.50
N ASP A 200 14.75 -1.05 20.15
CA ASP A 200 15.66 -0.14 20.84
C ASP A 200 15.16 0.17 22.26
N GLU A 201 13.82 0.26 22.42
CA GLU A 201 13.15 0.38 23.73
C GLU A 201 11.86 -0.47 23.75
N THR A 202 11.62 -1.12 24.88
CA THR A 202 10.49 -2.04 25.08
C THR A 202 9.70 -1.74 26.34
N VAL A 203 8.38 -1.61 26.18
CA VAL A 203 7.40 -1.50 27.25
C VAL A 203 6.65 -2.84 27.39
N ILE A 204 6.35 -3.28 28.62
CA ILE A 204 5.48 -4.44 28.87
C ILE A 204 4.34 -4.08 29.83
N VAL A 205 3.15 -4.61 29.57
CA VAL A 205 1.99 -4.45 30.48
C VAL A 205 2.00 -5.59 31.52
N ARG A 206 1.98 -5.23 32.80
CA ARG A 206 1.95 -6.14 33.95
C ARG A 206 0.75 -7.08 33.89
N ASN A 207 0.96 -8.37 34.17
CA ASN A 207 -0.08 -9.42 34.19
C ASN A 207 -0.83 -9.62 32.84
N GLN A 208 -0.37 -9.00 31.77
CA GLN A 208 -0.94 -9.16 30.42
C GLN A 208 0.14 -9.54 29.40
N GLY A 209 1.23 -8.77 29.37
CA GLY A 209 2.35 -8.97 28.47
C GLY A 209 3.23 -10.13 28.91
N THR A 210 3.59 -10.99 27.97
CA THR A 210 4.57 -12.09 28.21
C THR A 210 5.50 -12.23 27.02
N ILE A 211 6.78 -12.45 27.30
CA ILE A 211 7.82 -12.70 26.28
C ILE A 211 8.52 -14.01 26.63
N PHE A 212 8.43 -15.00 25.76
CA PHE A 212 9.19 -16.25 25.93
C PHE A 212 9.35 -17.01 24.61
N LEU A 213 10.48 -17.69 24.43
CA LEU A 213 10.73 -18.52 23.25
C LEU A 213 9.90 -19.81 23.29
N ALA A 214 9.67 -20.36 24.48
CA ALA A 214 8.83 -21.54 24.70
C ALA A 214 7.83 -21.23 25.80
N GLY A 215 6.54 -21.38 25.53
CA GLY A 215 5.47 -21.18 26.51
C GLY A 215 5.44 -22.30 27.59
N PRO A 216 4.73 -22.10 28.71
CA PRO A 216 4.68 -23.04 29.82
C PRO A 216 4.39 -24.50 29.44
N PRO A 217 3.48 -24.81 28.48
CA PRO A 217 3.25 -26.19 28.05
C PRO A 217 4.47 -26.84 27.42
N LEU A 218 5.23 -26.09 26.62
CA LEU A 218 6.44 -26.60 25.97
C LEU A 218 7.59 -26.75 26.96
N VAL A 219 7.74 -25.81 27.90
CA VAL A 219 8.71 -25.91 29.01
C VAL A 219 8.44 -27.17 29.82
N LYS A 220 7.18 -27.41 30.23
CA LYS A 220 6.79 -28.62 30.94
C LYS A 220 7.11 -29.89 30.16
N ALA A 221 6.85 -29.94 28.88
CA ALA A 221 7.13 -31.08 28.01
C ALA A 221 8.65 -31.35 27.86
N ALA A 222 9.46 -30.29 27.79
CA ALA A 222 10.89 -30.38 27.53
C ALA A 222 11.72 -30.64 28.81
N THR A 223 11.34 -30.03 29.93
CA THR A 223 12.15 -30.02 31.16
C THR A 223 11.43 -30.62 32.38
N GLY A 224 10.12 -30.85 32.31
CA GLY A 224 9.28 -31.23 33.44
C GLY A 224 8.91 -30.08 34.38
N GLU A 225 9.44 -28.88 34.18
CA GLU A 225 9.19 -27.71 35.01
C GLU A 225 7.73 -27.21 34.86
N ILE A 226 7.08 -26.98 36.00
CA ILE A 226 5.74 -26.37 36.06
C ILE A 226 5.90 -24.92 36.49
N ILE A 227 5.67 -24.01 35.56
CA ILE A 227 5.84 -22.56 35.75
C ILE A 227 4.67 -21.80 35.10
N SER A 228 4.22 -20.71 35.73
CA SER A 228 3.19 -19.83 35.15
C SER A 228 3.77 -18.96 34.04
N ALA A 229 2.92 -18.46 33.16
CA ALA A 229 3.35 -17.54 32.08
C ALA A 229 3.98 -16.24 32.63
N GLU A 230 3.43 -15.72 33.73
CA GLU A 230 3.95 -14.48 34.36
C GLU A 230 5.33 -14.75 35.02
N GLU A 231 5.52 -15.87 35.69
CA GLU A 231 6.82 -16.24 36.27
C GLU A 231 7.88 -16.56 35.20
N LEU A 232 7.46 -17.18 34.08
CA LEU A 232 8.35 -17.55 32.98
C LEU A 232 8.85 -16.35 32.20
N GLY A 233 7.93 -15.42 31.84
CA GLY A 233 8.26 -14.32 30.93
C GLY A 233 7.36 -13.10 31.07
N GLY A 234 6.83 -12.84 32.26
CA GLY A 234 6.03 -11.65 32.53
C GLY A 234 6.88 -10.43 32.91
N ALA A 235 6.18 -9.37 33.27
CA ALA A 235 6.75 -8.04 33.53
C ALA A 235 7.81 -8.04 34.65
N GLU A 236 7.58 -8.74 35.77
CA GLU A 236 8.55 -8.80 36.86
C GLU A 236 9.83 -9.57 36.46
N THR A 237 9.69 -10.64 35.70
CA THR A 237 10.83 -11.42 35.22
C THR A 237 11.69 -10.59 34.26
N HIS A 238 11.09 -9.93 33.30
CA HIS A 238 11.84 -9.21 32.26
C HIS A 238 12.26 -7.81 32.69
N GLY A 239 11.50 -7.15 33.55
CA GLY A 239 11.86 -5.82 34.05
C GLY A 239 12.93 -5.84 35.18
N ARG A 240 13.05 -6.97 35.94
CA ARG A 240 13.96 -7.01 37.10
C ARG A 240 15.11 -8.01 36.97
N ARG A 241 14.92 -9.10 36.23
CA ARG A 241 15.90 -10.21 36.20
C ARG A 241 16.63 -10.31 34.86
N SER A 242 15.90 -10.41 33.75
CA SER A 242 16.51 -10.60 32.44
C SER A 242 16.91 -9.28 31.75
N GLY A 243 16.25 -8.17 32.06
CA GLY A 243 16.48 -6.88 31.41
C GLY A 243 16.04 -6.83 29.94
N VAL A 244 15.11 -7.70 29.52
CA VAL A 244 14.58 -7.70 28.15
C VAL A 244 13.65 -6.51 27.92
N VAL A 245 13.02 -5.98 28.97
CA VAL A 245 12.15 -4.80 28.89
C VAL A 245 12.69 -3.65 29.72
N ASP A 246 12.48 -2.43 29.23
CA ASP A 246 12.99 -1.21 29.83
C ASP A 246 11.94 -0.55 30.73
N HIS A 247 10.66 -0.70 30.40
CA HIS A 247 9.56 -0.06 31.10
C HIS A 247 8.44 -1.05 31.41
N VAL A 248 7.86 -0.95 32.62
CA VAL A 248 6.73 -1.75 33.05
C VAL A 248 5.52 -0.84 33.25
N ALA A 249 4.43 -1.17 32.55
CA ALA A 249 3.16 -0.45 32.63
C ALA A 249 2.12 -1.25 33.43
N GLU A 250 1.19 -0.56 34.10
CA GLU A 250 0.13 -1.18 34.89
C GLU A 250 -1.06 -1.66 34.05
N ASN A 251 -1.32 -1.02 32.90
CA ASN A 251 -2.41 -1.32 31.97
C ASN A 251 -2.07 -0.79 30.57
N ASP A 252 -2.98 -1.02 29.61
CA ASP A 252 -2.81 -0.62 28.20
C ASP A 252 -2.64 0.92 28.08
N GLU A 253 -3.45 1.69 28.77
CA GLU A 253 -3.40 3.18 28.73
C GLU A 253 -2.05 3.71 29.24
N HIS A 254 -1.56 3.17 30.36
CA HIS A 254 -0.25 3.55 30.90
C HIS A 254 0.88 3.16 29.95
N ALA A 255 0.79 1.98 29.32
CA ALA A 255 1.77 1.55 28.34
C ALA A 255 1.85 2.49 27.13
N LEU A 256 0.70 2.94 26.62
CA LEU A 256 0.63 3.87 25.50
C LEU A 256 1.20 5.26 25.87
N LEU A 257 1.00 5.72 27.12
CA LEU A 257 1.64 6.94 27.61
C LEU A 257 3.17 6.80 27.63
N LEU A 258 3.69 5.69 28.15
CA LEU A 258 5.15 5.43 28.13
C LEU A 258 5.71 5.41 26.71
N VAL A 259 5.01 4.77 25.75
CA VAL A 259 5.41 4.78 24.33
C VAL A 259 5.41 6.22 23.78
N ARG A 260 4.42 7.04 24.13
CA ARG A 260 4.39 8.46 23.73
C ARG A 260 5.57 9.25 24.30
N ASP A 261 5.95 8.98 25.55
CA ASP A 261 7.11 9.62 26.21
C ASP A 261 8.43 9.20 25.54
N ILE A 262 8.57 7.91 25.18
CA ILE A 262 9.71 7.43 24.40
C ILE A 262 9.80 8.17 23.08
N VAL A 263 8.69 8.26 22.31
CA VAL A 263 8.66 8.99 21.05
C VAL A 263 8.98 10.48 21.23
N ALA A 264 8.50 11.11 22.32
CA ALA A 264 8.80 12.50 22.64
C ALA A 264 10.30 12.73 22.89
N SER A 265 10.98 11.73 23.48
CA SER A 265 12.43 11.80 23.78
C SER A 265 13.32 11.61 22.54
N LEU A 266 12.81 11.11 21.43
CA LEU A 266 13.58 10.94 20.20
C LEU A 266 14.10 12.29 19.70
N ASN A 267 15.41 12.45 19.62
CA ASN A 267 16.04 13.67 19.11
C ASN A 267 16.10 13.68 17.58
N SER A 268 14.95 13.46 16.94
CA SER A 268 14.80 13.49 15.49
C SER A 268 13.85 14.61 15.08
N VAL A 269 14.27 15.46 14.16
CA VAL A 269 13.47 16.54 13.59
C VAL A 269 13.32 16.29 12.09
N LYS A 270 12.08 16.33 11.61
CA LYS A 270 11.81 16.28 10.17
C LYS A 270 12.43 17.51 9.51
N SER A 271 13.46 17.31 8.72
CA SER A 271 14.12 18.37 7.95
C SER A 271 13.67 18.30 6.50
N VAL A 272 12.86 19.28 6.08
CA VAL A 272 12.33 19.37 4.72
C VAL A 272 13.18 20.37 3.93
N ASP A 273 13.91 19.87 2.92
CA ASP A 273 14.77 20.63 2.02
C ASP A 273 14.14 20.76 0.63
N ILE A 274 12.86 21.17 0.59
CA ILE A 274 12.12 21.53 -0.62
C ILE A 274 11.19 22.70 -0.32
N ASP A 275 10.79 23.46 -1.38
CA ASP A 275 9.89 24.59 -1.25
C ASP A 275 8.45 24.15 -0.97
N ILE A 276 8.01 24.23 0.30
CA ILE A 276 6.62 24.00 0.71
C ILE A 276 5.92 25.36 0.87
N GLN A 277 4.74 25.48 0.28
CA GLN A 277 3.90 26.67 0.35
C GLN A 277 2.66 26.40 1.22
N ALA A 278 1.91 27.45 1.55
CA ALA A 278 0.62 27.30 2.16
C ALA A 278 -0.32 26.50 1.25
N PRO A 279 -1.01 25.45 1.74
CA PRO A 279 -1.90 24.65 0.90
C PRO A 279 -3.10 25.47 0.45
N ARG A 280 -3.55 25.24 -0.79
CA ARG A 280 -4.75 25.85 -1.36
C ARG A 280 -5.72 24.75 -1.78
N PRO A 281 -7.02 24.84 -1.47
CA PRO A 281 -7.99 23.85 -1.94
C PRO A 281 -8.04 23.86 -3.49
N PRO A 282 -8.40 22.74 -4.12
CA PRO A 282 -8.75 22.73 -5.54
C PRO A 282 -9.91 23.70 -5.83
N LYS A 283 -9.94 24.28 -7.01
CA LYS A 283 -11.09 25.07 -7.49
C LYS A 283 -12.20 24.20 -8.08
N LEU A 284 -11.81 23.02 -8.60
CA LEU A 284 -12.72 22.01 -9.11
C LEU A 284 -13.10 21.05 -7.99
N ASP A 285 -14.39 20.70 -7.93
CA ASP A 285 -14.95 19.91 -6.85
C ASP A 285 -14.53 18.43 -6.93
N PRO A 286 -13.86 17.86 -5.92
CA PRO A 286 -13.53 16.43 -5.89
C PRO A 286 -14.74 15.49 -5.95
N GLU A 287 -15.94 15.92 -5.54
CA GLU A 287 -17.16 15.12 -5.63
C GLU A 287 -17.52 14.76 -7.08
N ASP A 288 -17.14 15.58 -8.06
CA ASP A 288 -17.35 15.31 -9.49
C ASP A 288 -16.60 14.08 -10.01
N LEU A 289 -15.56 13.62 -9.31
CA LEU A 289 -14.78 12.43 -9.74
C LEU A 289 -15.67 11.22 -9.99
N GLY A 290 -16.74 11.05 -9.20
CA GLY A 290 -17.72 9.99 -9.40
C GLY A 290 -18.40 10.02 -10.77
N GLY A 291 -18.68 11.21 -11.32
CA GLY A 291 -19.31 11.38 -12.63
C GLY A 291 -18.33 11.36 -13.81
N ILE A 292 -17.05 11.66 -13.55
CA ILE A 292 -15.99 11.69 -14.57
C ILE A 292 -15.48 10.29 -14.90
N ILE A 293 -15.33 9.43 -13.88
CA ILE A 293 -14.75 8.09 -14.02
C ILE A 293 -15.78 7.16 -14.68
N PRO A 294 -15.52 6.65 -15.90
CA PRO A 294 -16.46 5.77 -16.57
C PRO A 294 -16.51 4.38 -15.91
N GLU A 295 -17.64 3.71 -16.03
CA GLU A 295 -17.80 2.30 -15.61
C GLU A 295 -16.87 1.37 -16.39
N ASP A 296 -16.82 1.53 -17.74
CA ASP A 296 -15.90 0.79 -18.59
C ASP A 296 -14.52 1.47 -18.58
N VAL A 297 -13.53 0.82 -18.01
CA VAL A 297 -12.13 1.31 -17.95
C VAL A 297 -11.51 1.60 -19.32
N ARG A 298 -12.13 1.14 -20.42
CA ARG A 298 -11.71 1.42 -21.80
C ARG A 298 -12.25 2.75 -22.33
N SER A 299 -13.28 3.29 -21.70
CA SER A 299 -13.87 4.56 -22.10
C SER A 299 -12.91 5.71 -21.76
N PRO A 300 -12.54 6.54 -22.75
CA PRO A 300 -11.59 7.63 -22.52
C PRO A 300 -12.23 8.79 -21.75
N TYR A 301 -11.42 9.45 -20.93
CA TYR A 301 -11.71 10.75 -20.35
C TYR A 301 -10.41 11.55 -20.26
N ASP A 302 -10.49 12.88 -20.20
CA ASP A 302 -9.28 13.70 -20.03
C ASP A 302 -8.80 13.62 -18.57
N VAL A 303 -7.60 13.10 -18.37
CA VAL A 303 -7.02 12.94 -17.02
C VAL A 303 -6.75 14.28 -16.33
N ARG A 304 -6.75 15.40 -17.06
CA ARG A 304 -6.67 16.75 -16.46
C ARG A 304 -7.85 17.05 -15.55
N GLU A 305 -9.02 16.46 -15.84
CA GLU A 305 -10.19 16.53 -14.96
C GLU A 305 -9.92 15.93 -13.57
N VAL A 306 -9.16 14.82 -13.52
CA VAL A 306 -8.71 14.23 -12.26
C VAL A 306 -7.65 15.12 -11.60
N ILE A 307 -6.63 15.53 -12.36
CA ILE A 307 -5.53 16.37 -11.82
C ILE A 307 -6.08 17.65 -11.20
N GLY A 308 -7.01 18.33 -11.88
CA GLY A 308 -7.59 19.58 -11.41
C GLY A 308 -8.36 19.46 -10.09
N ARG A 309 -8.80 18.25 -9.71
CA ARG A 309 -9.54 17.98 -8.47
C ARG A 309 -8.67 17.52 -7.30
N ILE A 310 -7.37 17.30 -7.55
CA ILE A 310 -6.44 16.84 -6.52
C ILE A 310 -5.32 17.85 -6.22
N VAL A 311 -5.01 18.76 -7.14
CA VAL A 311 -3.91 19.72 -6.98
C VAL A 311 -4.35 21.06 -6.42
N ASP A 312 -3.43 21.76 -5.77
CA ASP A 312 -3.64 23.07 -5.18
C ASP A 312 -4.11 24.08 -6.24
N GLY A 313 -5.24 24.74 -5.96
CA GLY A 313 -5.83 25.77 -6.82
C GLY A 313 -6.23 25.28 -8.21
N SER A 314 -6.28 23.97 -8.45
CA SER A 314 -6.46 23.33 -9.76
C SER A 314 -5.40 23.79 -10.79
N GLU A 315 -4.18 24.05 -10.33
CA GLU A 315 -3.11 24.62 -11.16
C GLU A 315 -2.11 23.56 -11.59
N LEU A 316 -1.79 23.55 -12.90
CA LEU A 316 -0.78 22.67 -13.49
C LEU A 316 0.17 23.49 -14.37
N HIS A 317 1.47 23.25 -14.26
CA HIS A 317 2.46 23.67 -15.25
C HIS A 317 2.76 22.48 -16.16
N GLU A 318 1.95 22.35 -17.23
CA GLU A 318 2.04 21.21 -18.15
C GLU A 318 3.31 21.27 -18.99
N PHE A 319 4.01 20.14 -19.08
CA PHE A 319 5.23 19.95 -19.85
C PHE A 319 4.91 19.32 -21.20
N LYS A 320 5.34 19.97 -22.29
CA LYS A 320 5.14 19.52 -23.68
C LYS A 320 3.67 19.15 -24.00
N PRO A 321 2.69 20.05 -23.83
CA PRO A 321 1.28 19.71 -24.03
C PRO A 321 0.96 19.25 -25.46
N LEU A 322 1.70 19.72 -26.47
CA LEU A 322 1.50 19.39 -27.88
C LEU A 322 2.24 18.13 -28.34
N TYR A 323 3.13 17.54 -27.52
CA TYR A 323 3.93 16.37 -27.87
C TYR A 323 3.61 15.21 -26.94
N GLY A 324 3.37 14.01 -27.49
CA GLY A 324 3.01 12.85 -26.72
C GLY A 324 1.75 13.07 -25.86
N ALA A 325 0.66 13.54 -26.49
CA ALA A 325 -0.56 14.00 -25.82
C ALA A 325 -1.29 12.92 -25.02
N THR A 326 -0.99 11.63 -25.27
CA THR A 326 -1.56 10.50 -24.52
C THR A 326 -0.88 10.27 -23.16
N LEU A 327 0.11 11.12 -22.81
CA LEU A 327 0.71 11.20 -21.49
C LEU A 327 0.76 12.67 -21.04
N VAL A 328 0.04 13.00 -19.99
CA VAL A 328 0.10 14.32 -19.36
C VAL A 328 1.23 14.34 -18.34
N CYS A 329 2.16 15.28 -18.49
CA CYS A 329 3.24 15.51 -17.55
C CYS A 329 3.21 16.96 -17.09
N GLY A 330 3.36 17.23 -15.79
CA GLY A 330 3.35 18.61 -15.31
C GLY A 330 3.74 18.76 -13.85
N PHE A 331 4.18 19.95 -13.48
CA PHE A 331 4.46 20.32 -12.10
C PHE A 331 3.24 20.97 -11.47
N ALA A 332 2.92 20.58 -10.24
CA ALA A 332 1.82 21.09 -9.44
C ALA A 332 2.20 21.11 -7.95
N ARG A 333 1.22 21.38 -7.09
CA ARG A 333 1.34 21.21 -5.64
C ARG A 333 0.17 20.42 -5.10
N ILE A 334 0.43 19.63 -4.06
CA ILE A 334 -0.59 18.94 -3.27
C ILE A 334 -0.28 19.24 -1.80
N TRP A 335 -1.24 19.81 -1.10
CA TRP A 335 -1.05 20.30 0.27
C TRP A 335 0.20 21.19 0.43
N GLY A 336 0.44 22.09 -0.53
CA GLY A 336 1.59 22.97 -0.56
C GLY A 336 2.90 22.33 -1.01
N MET A 337 3.00 21.01 -0.99
CA MET A 337 4.19 20.25 -1.40
C MET A 337 4.31 20.18 -2.92
N PRO A 338 5.50 20.44 -3.51
CA PRO A 338 5.70 20.33 -4.95
C PRO A 338 5.61 18.87 -5.39
N VAL A 339 4.97 18.62 -6.53
CA VAL A 339 4.80 17.29 -7.12
C VAL A 339 4.95 17.35 -8.63
N ALA A 340 5.62 16.34 -9.20
CA ALA A 340 5.73 16.12 -10.65
C ALA A 340 4.77 15.00 -11.04
N ILE A 341 3.73 15.33 -11.78
CA ILE A 341 2.64 14.42 -12.14
C ILE A 341 2.91 13.81 -13.51
N ILE A 342 2.74 12.51 -13.61
CA ILE A 342 2.73 11.73 -14.86
C ILE A 342 1.41 10.95 -14.88
N ALA A 343 0.56 11.25 -15.85
CA ALA A 343 -0.78 10.72 -15.91
C ALA A 343 -1.12 10.19 -17.32
N ASN A 344 -1.68 8.99 -17.40
CA ASN A 344 -2.14 8.45 -18.67
C ASN A 344 -3.37 9.20 -19.18
N ASN A 345 -3.34 9.51 -20.47
CA ASN A 345 -4.45 10.11 -21.23
C ASN A 345 -4.71 9.30 -22.51
N GLY A 346 -4.45 7.99 -22.46
CA GLY A 346 -4.58 7.05 -23.56
C GLY A 346 -3.43 6.05 -23.64
N VAL A 347 -3.32 5.38 -24.78
CA VAL A 347 -2.26 4.39 -25.09
C VAL A 347 -0.89 5.08 -25.15
N LEU A 348 0.15 4.41 -24.69
CA LEU A 348 1.52 4.92 -24.79
C LEU A 348 2.12 4.69 -26.18
N PHE A 349 2.52 5.78 -26.82
CA PHE A 349 3.32 5.82 -28.05
C PHE A 349 4.79 6.10 -27.73
N SER A 350 5.67 5.99 -28.75
CA SER A 350 7.09 6.32 -28.60
C SER A 350 7.31 7.74 -28.07
N GLU A 351 6.62 8.72 -28.63
CA GLU A 351 6.70 10.11 -28.19
C GLU A 351 6.20 10.34 -26.77
N SER A 352 5.18 9.59 -26.31
CA SER A 352 4.69 9.64 -24.94
C SER A 352 5.73 9.06 -23.98
N ALA A 353 6.37 7.94 -24.35
CA ALA A 353 7.44 7.32 -23.57
C ALA A 353 8.67 8.24 -23.45
N LEU A 354 9.09 8.85 -24.54
CA LEU A 354 10.20 9.83 -24.57
C LEU A 354 9.91 11.08 -23.73
N LYS A 355 8.67 11.59 -23.81
CA LYS A 355 8.21 12.70 -22.96
C LYS A 355 8.27 12.35 -21.50
N GLY A 356 7.75 11.18 -21.13
CA GLY A 356 7.75 10.68 -19.74
C GLY A 356 9.16 10.49 -19.19
N ALA A 357 10.07 9.87 -19.95
CA ALA A 357 11.46 9.69 -19.56
C ALA A 357 12.15 11.05 -19.30
N HIS A 358 12.06 11.98 -20.23
CA HIS A 358 12.62 13.32 -20.07
C HIS A 358 12.03 14.06 -18.85
N PHE A 359 10.73 13.94 -18.63
CA PHE A 359 10.08 14.60 -17.50
C PHE A 359 10.52 14.02 -16.15
N ILE A 360 10.73 12.70 -16.05
CA ILE A 360 11.28 12.05 -14.85
C ILE A 360 12.69 12.55 -14.56
N GLU A 361 13.55 12.66 -15.59
CA GLU A 361 14.90 13.21 -15.44
C GLU A 361 14.86 14.63 -14.87
N LEU A 362 13.96 15.47 -15.43
CA LEU A 362 13.77 16.86 -15.00
C LEU A 362 13.26 16.93 -13.54
N ALA A 363 12.31 16.06 -13.16
CA ALA A 363 11.80 15.98 -11.79
C ALA A 363 12.90 15.57 -10.80
N CYS A 364 13.73 14.58 -11.16
CA CYS A 364 14.85 14.14 -10.34
C CYS A 364 15.92 15.23 -10.19
N GLN A 365 16.24 15.99 -11.26
CA GLN A 365 17.16 17.11 -11.20
C GLN A 365 16.65 18.22 -10.28
N ARG A 366 15.35 18.48 -10.29
CA ARG A 366 14.69 19.48 -9.44
C ARG A 366 14.35 18.96 -8.03
N ARG A 367 14.60 17.67 -7.76
CA ARG A 367 14.29 17.02 -6.47
C ARG A 367 12.80 17.09 -6.12
N VAL A 368 11.92 17.00 -7.11
CA VAL A 368 10.46 17.04 -6.95
C VAL A 368 9.93 15.61 -6.94
N PRO A 369 9.18 15.18 -5.88
CA PRO A 369 8.53 13.87 -5.84
C PRO A 369 7.63 13.61 -7.04
N LEU A 370 7.57 12.35 -7.48
CA LEU A 370 6.77 11.90 -8.63
C LEU A 370 5.43 11.32 -8.17
N LEU A 371 4.36 11.73 -8.83
CA LEU A 371 3.04 11.13 -8.76
C LEU A 371 2.67 10.51 -10.10
N PHE A 372 2.39 9.20 -10.09
CA PHE A 372 1.87 8.48 -11.25
C PHE A 372 0.36 8.27 -11.07
N LEU A 373 -0.43 8.80 -12.01
CA LEU A 373 -1.86 8.50 -12.14
C LEU A 373 -2.03 7.50 -13.27
N GLN A 374 -2.26 6.24 -12.91
CA GLN A 374 -2.18 5.11 -13.81
C GLN A 374 -3.58 4.74 -14.33
N ASN A 375 -3.81 4.94 -15.63
CA ASN A 375 -4.95 4.43 -16.39
C ASN A 375 -4.44 4.00 -17.76
N ILE A 376 -3.79 2.83 -17.81
CA ILE A 376 -3.04 2.37 -18.97
C ILE A 376 -3.56 1.05 -19.52
N SER A 377 -3.87 1.03 -20.79
CA SER A 377 -4.21 -0.19 -21.55
C SER A 377 -2.98 -0.89 -22.17
N GLY A 378 -1.84 -0.21 -22.28
CA GLY A 378 -0.58 -0.75 -22.80
C GLY A 378 0.17 0.25 -23.69
N PHE A 379 1.31 -0.21 -24.21
CA PHE A 379 1.99 0.44 -25.32
C PHE A 379 1.28 0.10 -26.63
N MET A 380 1.36 1.01 -27.61
CA MET A 380 0.83 0.76 -28.94
C MET A 380 1.57 -0.41 -29.60
N VAL A 381 0.84 -1.27 -30.30
CA VAL A 381 1.36 -2.48 -30.96
C VAL A 381 1.21 -2.39 -32.47
N GLY A 382 1.99 -3.17 -33.19
CA GLY A 382 1.92 -3.30 -34.66
C GLY A 382 3.24 -3.00 -35.35
N GLY A 383 3.44 -3.60 -36.54
CA GLY A 383 4.70 -3.57 -37.28
C GLY A 383 5.28 -2.17 -37.50
N ARG A 384 4.45 -1.16 -37.75
CA ARG A 384 4.88 0.23 -37.90
C ARG A 384 5.51 0.78 -36.61
N TYR A 385 4.95 0.46 -35.45
CA TYR A 385 5.42 0.96 -34.15
C TYR A 385 6.66 0.22 -33.70
N GLU A 386 6.72 -1.11 -33.93
CA GLU A 386 7.92 -1.89 -33.68
C GLU A 386 9.10 -1.41 -34.52
N ALA A 387 8.90 -1.23 -35.84
CA ALA A 387 9.90 -0.67 -36.75
C ALA A 387 10.29 0.77 -36.37
N GLY A 388 9.36 1.54 -35.79
CA GLY A 388 9.59 2.89 -35.27
C GLY A 388 10.37 2.93 -33.94
N GLY A 389 10.61 1.79 -33.30
CA GLY A 389 11.42 1.69 -32.10
C GLY A 389 10.66 1.83 -30.78
N ILE A 390 9.35 1.51 -30.73
CA ILE A 390 8.53 1.64 -29.53
C ILE A 390 9.07 0.83 -28.36
N ALA A 391 9.66 -0.36 -28.60
CA ALA A 391 10.29 -1.16 -27.56
C ALA A 391 11.49 -0.43 -26.92
N LYS A 392 12.32 0.21 -27.75
CA LYS A 392 13.46 1.03 -27.29
C LYS A 392 13.01 2.27 -26.51
N ASP A 393 12.02 2.97 -27.02
CA ASP A 393 11.53 4.20 -26.40
C ASP A 393 10.73 3.92 -25.12
N GLY A 394 9.94 2.83 -25.10
CA GLY A 394 9.30 2.32 -23.90
C GLY A 394 10.31 1.92 -22.82
N ALA A 395 11.42 1.26 -23.22
CA ALA A 395 12.49 0.91 -22.30
C ALA A 395 13.16 2.12 -21.67
N LYS A 396 13.24 3.28 -22.35
CA LYS A 396 13.75 4.54 -21.75
C LYS A 396 12.84 5.01 -20.61
N LEU A 397 11.53 5.01 -20.83
CA LEU A 397 10.57 5.37 -19.78
C LEU A 397 10.69 4.42 -18.59
N VAL A 398 10.68 3.10 -18.84
CA VAL A 398 10.82 2.08 -17.79
C VAL A 398 12.13 2.23 -17.02
N THR A 399 13.24 2.52 -17.71
CA THR A 399 14.54 2.78 -17.08
C THR A 399 14.50 4.05 -16.22
N ALA A 400 13.91 5.13 -16.71
CA ALA A 400 13.78 6.38 -15.97
C ALA A 400 12.95 6.17 -14.68
N VAL A 401 11.84 5.44 -14.76
CA VAL A 401 11.01 5.07 -13.59
C VAL A 401 11.80 4.24 -12.58
N ALA A 402 12.55 3.23 -13.06
CA ALA A 402 13.31 2.32 -12.21
C ALA A 402 14.45 3.03 -11.45
N THR A 403 15.09 4.00 -12.10
CA THR A 403 16.29 4.68 -11.60
C THR A 403 16.01 6.07 -11.01
N ALA A 404 14.76 6.51 -11.00
CA ALA A 404 14.36 7.77 -10.37
C ALA A 404 14.75 7.79 -8.88
N THR A 405 15.42 8.85 -8.45
CA THR A 405 15.96 9.02 -7.09
C THR A 405 15.02 9.74 -6.14
N VAL A 406 14.00 10.41 -6.66
CA VAL A 406 12.97 11.08 -5.85
C VAL A 406 11.88 10.11 -5.41
N PRO A 407 11.15 10.40 -4.32
CA PRO A 407 9.99 9.61 -3.92
C PRO A 407 8.99 9.43 -5.06
N LYS A 408 8.49 8.23 -5.23
CA LYS A 408 7.46 7.85 -6.21
C LYS A 408 6.20 7.42 -5.47
N VAL A 409 5.06 7.98 -5.84
CA VAL A 409 3.74 7.55 -5.36
C VAL A 409 2.88 7.25 -6.58
N THR A 410 2.13 6.16 -6.54
CA THR A 410 1.26 5.72 -7.64
C THR A 410 -0.17 5.62 -7.17
N VAL A 411 -1.12 6.09 -7.98
CA VAL A 411 -2.54 5.81 -7.83
C VAL A 411 -3.04 5.16 -9.12
N ILE A 412 -3.55 3.94 -9.02
CA ILE A 412 -4.23 3.27 -10.14
C ILE A 412 -5.66 3.78 -10.18
N ILE A 413 -5.96 4.64 -11.16
CA ILE A 413 -7.26 5.32 -11.30
C ILE A 413 -8.19 4.66 -12.33
N GLY A 414 -7.73 3.55 -12.93
CA GLY A 414 -8.45 2.79 -13.95
C GLY A 414 -7.69 1.52 -14.32
N GLY A 415 -7.42 1.32 -15.61
CA GLY A 415 -6.68 0.16 -16.11
C GLY A 415 -5.19 0.19 -15.74
N SER A 416 -4.62 -0.99 -15.50
CA SER A 416 -3.20 -1.21 -15.28
C SER A 416 -2.77 -2.50 -15.96
N PHE A 417 -2.45 -2.41 -17.27
CA PHE A 417 -2.25 -3.59 -18.10
C PHE A 417 -0.83 -3.68 -18.68
N GLY A 418 -0.28 -4.91 -18.65
CA GLY A 418 0.96 -5.28 -19.32
C GLY A 418 2.17 -4.43 -18.94
N ALA A 419 3.07 -4.21 -19.89
CA ALA A 419 4.28 -3.41 -19.68
C ALA A 419 4.00 -1.91 -19.42
N GLY A 420 2.79 -1.44 -19.70
CA GLY A 420 2.34 -0.11 -19.32
C GLY A 420 2.38 0.11 -17.80
N ASN A 421 2.05 -0.94 -17.02
CA ASN A 421 2.20 -0.92 -15.56
C ASN A 421 3.64 -0.57 -15.14
N TYR A 422 4.65 -1.07 -15.85
CA TYR A 422 6.07 -0.80 -15.55
C TYR A 422 6.44 0.64 -15.83
N GLY A 423 6.04 1.15 -17.00
CA GLY A 423 6.28 2.54 -17.40
C GLY A 423 5.56 3.57 -16.52
N MET A 424 4.49 3.15 -15.83
CA MET A 424 3.70 3.98 -14.92
C MET A 424 3.93 3.66 -13.44
N CYS A 425 5.09 3.10 -13.10
CA CYS A 425 5.51 2.83 -11.73
C CYS A 425 4.57 1.91 -10.95
N GLY A 426 4.25 0.72 -11.52
CA GLY A 426 3.53 -0.32 -10.78
C GLY A 426 4.34 -0.89 -9.60
N ARG A 427 3.75 -1.83 -8.87
CA ARG A 427 4.30 -2.37 -7.62
C ARG A 427 5.76 -2.86 -7.72
N ALA A 428 6.11 -3.54 -8.82
CA ALA A 428 7.47 -4.03 -9.06
C ALA A 428 8.53 -2.93 -9.18
N TYR A 429 8.12 -1.70 -9.50
CA TYR A 429 9.00 -0.51 -9.61
C TYR A 429 9.14 0.25 -8.29
N ARG A 430 8.69 -0.37 -7.20
CA ARG A 430 8.91 0.05 -5.82
C ARG A 430 8.52 1.51 -5.55
N PRO A 431 7.28 1.93 -5.87
CA PRO A 431 6.79 3.19 -5.35
C PRO A 431 6.77 3.15 -3.82
N ARG A 432 6.99 4.29 -3.17
CA ARG A 432 6.89 4.37 -1.71
C ARG A 432 5.48 4.08 -1.22
N PHE A 433 4.48 4.48 -2.03
CA PHE A 433 3.07 4.13 -1.85
C PHE A 433 2.43 3.84 -3.20
N LEU A 434 1.53 2.87 -3.20
CA LEU A 434 0.68 2.56 -4.34
C LEU A 434 -0.74 2.33 -3.84
N PHE A 435 -1.64 3.21 -4.23
CA PHE A 435 -3.08 3.07 -3.95
C PHE A 435 -3.84 2.75 -5.23
N THR A 436 -5.06 2.26 -5.06
CA THR A 436 -5.95 1.96 -6.18
C THR A 436 -7.35 2.47 -5.91
N TRP A 437 -8.07 2.84 -6.99
CA TRP A 437 -9.49 3.19 -6.91
C TRP A 437 -10.37 1.94 -7.06
N PRO A 438 -11.62 1.95 -6.57
CA PRO A 438 -12.48 0.77 -6.59
C PRO A 438 -12.90 0.31 -7.99
N ASN A 439 -12.82 1.18 -9.00
CA ASN A 439 -13.07 0.85 -10.42
C ASN A 439 -11.88 0.23 -11.14
N SER A 440 -10.70 0.14 -10.52
CA SER A 440 -9.46 -0.27 -11.19
C SER A 440 -9.45 -1.73 -11.63
N ARG A 441 -8.62 -2.03 -12.64
CA ARG A 441 -8.33 -3.39 -13.10
C ARG A 441 -6.83 -3.54 -13.33
N ILE A 442 -6.28 -4.68 -12.91
CA ILE A 442 -4.86 -5.00 -13.08
C ILE A 442 -4.68 -6.42 -13.63
N SER A 443 -4.00 -6.56 -14.75
CA SER A 443 -3.58 -7.85 -15.30
C SER A 443 -2.54 -7.68 -16.41
N VAL A 444 -2.06 -8.81 -16.97
CA VAL A 444 -1.12 -8.79 -18.13
C VAL A 444 -1.75 -8.12 -19.34
N MET A 445 -3.06 -8.34 -19.57
CA MET A 445 -3.87 -7.73 -20.64
C MET A 445 -5.36 -7.79 -20.26
N GLY A 446 -6.22 -7.09 -20.96
CA GLY A 446 -7.66 -7.19 -20.75
C GLY A 446 -8.17 -8.61 -21.00
N GLY A 447 -9.17 -9.04 -20.20
CA GLY A 447 -9.71 -10.41 -20.26
C GLY A 447 -10.24 -10.81 -21.65
N GLU A 448 -10.91 -9.89 -22.36
CA GLU A 448 -11.37 -10.13 -23.74
C GLU A 448 -10.21 -10.30 -24.70
N GLN A 449 -9.16 -9.51 -24.56
CA GLN A 449 -7.95 -9.62 -25.38
C GLN A 449 -7.23 -10.95 -25.13
N ALA A 450 -7.10 -11.37 -23.86
CA ALA A 450 -6.49 -12.64 -23.50
C ALA A 450 -7.29 -13.83 -24.08
N ALA A 451 -8.61 -13.80 -23.92
CA ALA A 451 -9.51 -14.82 -24.47
C ALA A 451 -9.40 -14.91 -26.00
N SER A 452 -9.35 -13.76 -26.67
CA SER A 452 -9.24 -13.70 -28.15
C SER A 452 -7.89 -14.23 -28.64
N VAL A 453 -6.76 -13.88 -27.99
CA VAL A 453 -5.42 -14.40 -28.35
C VAL A 453 -5.36 -15.92 -28.21
N LEU A 454 -5.84 -16.46 -27.08
CA LEU A 454 -5.84 -17.91 -26.85
C LEU A 454 -6.80 -18.65 -27.81
N ALA A 455 -7.94 -18.04 -28.14
CA ALA A 455 -8.88 -18.58 -29.11
C ALA A 455 -8.26 -18.61 -30.52
N THR A 456 -7.56 -17.56 -30.93
CA THR A 456 -6.86 -17.51 -32.22
C THR A 456 -5.83 -18.65 -32.35
N ILE A 457 -4.97 -18.81 -31.31
CA ILE A 457 -3.98 -19.90 -31.29
C ILE A 457 -4.65 -21.27 -31.42
N ARG A 458 -5.77 -21.47 -30.72
CA ARG A 458 -6.50 -22.74 -30.78
C ARG A 458 -7.20 -22.93 -32.11
N ARG A 459 -7.78 -21.88 -32.70
CA ARG A 459 -8.43 -21.92 -34.03
C ARG A 459 -7.41 -22.30 -35.10
N ASP A 460 -6.26 -21.62 -35.13
CA ASP A 460 -5.19 -21.91 -36.08
C ASP A 460 -4.73 -23.37 -36.00
N ALA A 461 -4.64 -23.95 -34.81
CA ALA A 461 -4.29 -25.34 -34.59
C ALA A 461 -5.40 -26.34 -35.05
N ILE A 462 -6.68 -25.97 -35.00
CA ILE A 462 -7.82 -26.76 -35.49
C ILE A 462 -7.86 -26.71 -37.03
N GLU A 463 -7.74 -25.52 -37.61
CA GLU A 463 -7.75 -25.29 -39.05
C GLU A 463 -6.55 -25.98 -39.74
N ALA A 464 -5.37 -26.01 -39.10
CA ALA A 464 -4.19 -26.75 -39.59
C ALA A 464 -4.42 -28.27 -39.71
N ARG A 465 -5.45 -28.81 -39.01
CA ARG A 465 -5.88 -30.22 -39.11
C ARG A 465 -7.00 -30.41 -40.12
N GLY A 466 -7.43 -29.37 -40.82
CA GLY A 466 -8.53 -29.41 -41.78
C GLY A 466 -9.92 -29.42 -41.11
N GLU A 467 -10.02 -29.10 -39.84
CA GLU A 467 -11.25 -29.03 -39.06
C GLU A 467 -11.75 -27.58 -38.95
N SER A 468 -13.06 -27.38 -38.69
CA SER A 468 -13.65 -26.08 -38.39
C SER A 468 -14.02 -26.00 -36.91
N TRP A 469 -13.83 -24.84 -36.29
CA TRP A 469 -14.23 -24.61 -34.90
C TRP A 469 -15.54 -23.82 -34.86
N PRO A 470 -16.66 -24.42 -34.38
CA PRO A 470 -17.93 -23.71 -34.26
C PRO A 470 -17.83 -22.47 -33.38
N VAL A 471 -18.53 -21.40 -33.74
CA VAL A 471 -18.54 -20.12 -33.00
C VAL A 471 -19.00 -20.31 -31.56
N GLU A 472 -19.96 -21.20 -31.34
CA GLU A 472 -20.50 -21.52 -30.01
C GLU A 472 -19.43 -22.17 -29.12
N ASP A 473 -18.63 -23.08 -29.67
CA ASP A 473 -17.53 -23.75 -28.96
C ASP A 473 -16.39 -22.78 -28.66
N GLU A 474 -16.11 -21.86 -29.61
CA GLU A 474 -15.15 -20.78 -29.37
C GLU A 474 -15.58 -19.87 -28.25
N GLU A 475 -16.84 -19.46 -28.22
CA GLU A 475 -17.37 -18.60 -27.16
C GLU A 475 -17.40 -19.32 -25.80
N ALA A 476 -17.76 -20.61 -25.78
CA ALA A 476 -17.67 -21.45 -24.58
C ALA A 476 -16.22 -21.60 -24.07
N PHE A 477 -15.23 -21.58 -24.96
CA PHE A 477 -13.81 -21.57 -24.60
C PHE A 477 -13.37 -20.20 -24.03
N LYS A 478 -13.82 -19.09 -24.61
CA LYS A 478 -13.46 -17.73 -24.16
C LYS A 478 -14.07 -17.35 -22.82
N ALA A 479 -15.28 -17.80 -22.53
CA ALA A 479 -16.03 -17.36 -21.35
C ALA A 479 -15.31 -17.61 -20.02
N PRO A 480 -14.74 -18.80 -19.71
CA PRO A 480 -14.03 -19.03 -18.46
C PRO A 480 -12.73 -18.21 -18.35
N ILE A 481 -12.06 -17.93 -19.48
CA ILE A 481 -10.86 -17.11 -19.50
C ILE A 481 -11.19 -15.68 -19.10
N ARG A 482 -12.23 -15.08 -19.71
CA ARG A 482 -12.72 -13.75 -19.34
C ARG A 482 -13.10 -13.66 -17.87
N ALA A 483 -13.86 -14.65 -17.38
CA ALA A 483 -14.28 -14.70 -15.99
C ALA A 483 -13.09 -14.78 -15.02
N GLY A 484 -12.06 -15.56 -15.35
CA GLY A 484 -10.83 -15.65 -14.56
C GLY A 484 -10.08 -14.32 -14.50
N TYR A 485 -9.89 -13.67 -15.64
CA TYR A 485 -9.23 -12.35 -15.71
C TYR A 485 -10.00 -11.26 -14.96
N GLU A 486 -11.33 -11.26 -15.04
CA GLU A 486 -12.17 -10.30 -14.29
C GLU A 486 -12.09 -10.53 -12.78
N ALA A 487 -12.12 -11.79 -12.34
CA ALA A 487 -12.02 -12.15 -10.94
C ALA A 487 -10.64 -11.80 -10.34
N GLU A 488 -9.55 -12.11 -11.07
CA GLU A 488 -8.18 -11.88 -10.60
C GLU A 488 -7.69 -10.45 -10.83
N GLY A 489 -8.22 -9.76 -11.85
CA GLY A 489 -7.94 -8.35 -12.14
C GLY A 489 -8.67 -7.36 -11.24
N ASN A 490 -9.60 -7.82 -10.42
CA ASN A 490 -10.42 -7.00 -9.52
C ASN A 490 -9.57 -6.36 -8.41
N PRO A 491 -9.82 -5.10 -8.02
CA PRO A 491 -9.05 -4.42 -6.98
C PRO A 491 -9.12 -5.10 -5.62
N TYR A 492 -10.22 -5.78 -5.27
CA TYR A 492 -10.33 -6.52 -4.02
C TYR A 492 -9.45 -7.78 -4.00
N TYR A 493 -9.27 -8.43 -5.16
CA TYR A 493 -8.34 -9.55 -5.29
C TYR A 493 -6.88 -9.09 -5.13
N ALA A 494 -6.56 -7.95 -5.74
CA ALA A 494 -5.23 -7.34 -5.69
C ALA A 494 -4.87 -6.87 -4.26
N THR A 495 -5.75 -6.09 -3.62
CA THR A 495 -5.50 -5.56 -2.28
C THR A 495 -5.46 -6.64 -1.21
N ALA A 496 -6.28 -7.72 -1.34
CA ALA A 496 -6.22 -8.86 -0.44
C ALA A 496 -4.83 -9.51 -0.41
N ARG A 497 -4.09 -9.43 -1.52
CA ARG A 497 -2.73 -9.96 -1.72
C ARG A 497 -1.64 -8.91 -1.56
N LEU A 498 -2.00 -7.68 -1.16
CA LEU A 498 -1.07 -6.55 -0.99
C LEU A 498 -0.30 -6.22 -2.28
N TRP A 499 -0.98 -6.27 -3.44
CA TRP A 499 -0.42 -5.72 -4.68
C TRP A 499 -0.47 -4.19 -4.70
N ASP A 500 -1.26 -3.61 -3.81
CA ASP A 500 -1.34 -2.19 -3.46
C ASP A 500 -1.22 -1.98 -1.94
N ASP A 501 -1.28 -0.74 -1.51
CA ASP A 501 -1.27 -0.34 -0.11
C ASP A 501 -2.69 -0.03 0.40
N GLY A 502 -3.69 -0.13 -0.47
CA GLY A 502 -5.11 -0.02 -0.14
C GLY A 502 -5.95 0.55 -1.29
N ILE A 503 -7.23 0.19 -1.26
CA ILE A 503 -8.25 0.82 -2.10
C ILE A 503 -8.70 2.10 -1.41
N ILE A 504 -8.72 3.22 -2.14
CA ILE A 504 -9.12 4.53 -1.63
C ILE A 504 -10.34 5.07 -2.36
N ASP A 505 -11.17 5.82 -1.66
CA ASP A 505 -12.24 6.62 -2.27
C ASP A 505 -11.59 7.69 -3.19
N PRO A 506 -11.98 7.77 -4.47
CA PRO A 506 -11.45 8.78 -5.39
C PRO A 506 -11.48 10.20 -4.82
N ARG A 507 -12.51 10.57 -4.07
CA ARG A 507 -12.68 11.90 -3.45
C ARG A 507 -11.65 12.21 -2.38
N GLN A 508 -11.10 11.18 -1.72
CA GLN A 508 -10.07 11.29 -0.68
C GLN A 508 -8.63 11.27 -1.23
N THR A 509 -8.47 11.14 -2.56
CA THR A 509 -7.14 10.99 -3.20
C THR A 509 -6.19 12.10 -2.80
N ARG A 510 -6.66 13.36 -2.75
CA ARG A 510 -5.83 14.50 -2.35
C ARG A 510 -5.28 14.35 -0.93
N ASP A 511 -6.11 13.96 0.03
CA ASP A 511 -5.72 13.84 1.43
C ASP A 511 -4.79 12.67 1.67
N VAL A 512 -5.08 11.52 1.04
CA VAL A 512 -4.20 10.34 1.07
C VAL A 512 -2.83 10.67 0.48
N LEU A 513 -2.77 11.38 -0.65
CA LEU A 513 -1.52 11.83 -1.26
C LEU A 513 -0.78 12.83 -0.37
N GLY A 514 -1.50 13.72 0.30
CA GLY A 514 -0.93 14.67 1.26
C GLY A 514 -0.19 13.94 2.40
N LEU A 515 -0.83 12.93 2.98
CA LEU A 515 -0.23 12.10 4.03
C LEU A 515 0.95 11.28 3.50
N ALA A 516 0.80 10.67 2.32
CA ALA A 516 1.86 9.87 1.70
C ALA A 516 3.10 10.72 1.38
N PHE A 517 2.93 11.89 0.77
CA PHE A 517 4.06 12.79 0.48
C PHE A 517 4.66 13.37 1.76
N SER A 518 3.86 13.71 2.76
CA SER A 518 4.38 14.13 4.07
C SER A 518 5.28 13.05 4.65
N ALA A 519 4.84 11.79 4.68
CA ALA A 519 5.66 10.67 5.14
C ALA A 519 6.96 10.52 4.32
N CYS A 520 6.89 10.66 2.99
CA CYS A 520 8.06 10.60 2.10
C CYS A 520 9.12 11.63 2.44
N LEU A 521 8.72 12.79 2.93
CA LEU A 521 9.62 13.91 3.24
C LEU A 521 10.35 13.77 4.60
N ASN A 522 10.15 12.71 5.36
CA ASN A 522 11.02 12.40 6.51
C ASN A 522 12.38 11.85 6.06
N ALA A 523 12.44 11.22 4.89
CA ALA A 523 13.71 10.79 4.30
C ALA A 523 14.29 11.91 3.42
N PRO A 524 15.61 12.14 3.45
CA PRO A 524 16.25 13.11 2.57
C PRO A 524 16.10 12.69 1.10
N ILE A 525 15.77 13.66 0.23
CA ILE A 525 15.79 13.44 -1.20
C ILE A 525 17.24 13.55 -1.69
N PRO A 526 17.80 12.51 -2.36
CA PRO A 526 19.18 12.53 -2.84
C PRO A 526 19.48 13.73 -3.73
N LYS A 527 20.69 14.27 -3.63
CA LYS A 527 21.16 15.34 -4.53
C LYS A 527 21.59 14.75 -5.87
N GLY A 528 20.93 15.19 -6.92
CA GLY A 528 21.22 14.80 -8.30
C GLY A 528 20.66 13.45 -8.73
N PRO A 529 20.37 13.32 -10.02
CA PRO A 529 19.87 12.09 -10.63
C PRO A 529 20.99 11.04 -10.76
N ARG A 530 20.61 9.75 -10.75
CA ARG A 530 21.50 8.61 -10.99
C ARG A 530 20.86 7.71 -12.05
N PHE A 531 20.84 8.18 -13.27
CA PHE A 531 20.34 7.37 -14.39
C PHE A 531 21.43 6.46 -14.94
N GLY A 532 21.05 5.25 -15.35
CA GLY A 532 21.91 4.35 -16.11
C GLY A 532 22.05 4.79 -17.57
N VAL A 533 22.51 3.86 -18.42
CA VAL A 533 22.61 4.10 -19.86
C VAL A 533 21.24 3.92 -20.50
N PHE A 534 20.75 4.95 -21.17
CA PHE A 534 19.59 4.88 -22.04
C PHE A 534 20.03 4.39 -23.43
N ARG A 535 19.32 3.40 -23.97
CA ARG A 535 19.55 2.94 -25.35
C ARG A 535 18.94 3.94 -26.33
N MET A 536 19.78 4.47 -27.24
CA MET A 536 19.36 5.48 -28.22
C MET A 536 18.85 4.86 -29.51
#